data_a46bb72be83962ec4cb70818624b1ddb
#
_entry.id   a46bb72be83962ec4cb70818624b1ddb
#
_cell.length_a   1.000
_cell.length_b   1.000
_cell.length_c   1.000
_cell.angle_alpha   90.00
_cell.angle_beta   90.00
_cell.angle_gamma   90.00
#
_symmetry.space_group_name_H-M   'P 1'
#
loop_
_entity.id
_entity.type
_entity.pdbx_description
1 polymer ?
#
loop_
_entity_poly.entity_id
_entity_poly.type
_entity_poly.pdbx_seq_one_letter_code
_entity_poly.pdbx_strand_id
1 'polypeptide(L)'
;MALSQNTHTKLSEINTRFIERYYQSLLKRRAVINPLNKTSRNEFVSSSTVRDVNKLLRNCFEQAVKWELMEKNPCTHATVPKHKSQKRDIWTADTLMYALSVCEDERLKLAINLSFSCSLRLGELLGLTWDCVDISPEAIEENRAYVFINKESQRIRKESLNALDGKDVLLVFPTNHKKNSTVRILKTPKTESSVRKIFLPKSVANMLVDW
;
A
#
# COMPACT_ATOMS: atom_id res chain seq x y z
N MET A 1 -15.63 -18.24 -11.09
CA MET A 1 -16.17 -19.62 -11.09
C MET A 1 -15.27 -20.60 -10.28
N ALA A 2 -14.74 -20.21 -9.13
CA ALA A 2 -13.76 -21.01 -8.38
C ALA A 2 -14.11 -21.24 -6.89
N LEU A 3 -15.19 -20.67 -6.41
CA LEU A 3 -15.71 -20.87 -5.05
C LEU A 3 -16.77 -21.99 -5.00
N SER A 4 -17.24 -22.50 -6.14
CA SER A 4 -18.38 -23.42 -6.20
C SER A 4 -18.08 -24.88 -5.84
N GLN A 5 -16.81 -25.27 -5.72
CA GLN A 5 -16.50 -26.69 -5.42
C GLN A 5 -16.50 -27.05 -3.93
N ASN A 6 -16.51 -26.05 -3.03
CA ASN A 6 -16.46 -26.28 -1.57
C ASN A 6 -17.63 -25.65 -0.80
N THR A 7 -18.71 -25.28 -1.47
CA THR A 7 -19.87 -24.60 -0.84
C THR A 7 -20.66 -25.51 0.14
N HIS A 8 -20.34 -26.78 0.20
CA HIS A 8 -21.03 -27.76 1.09
C HIS A 8 -20.09 -28.44 2.09
N THR A 9 -18.81 -27.97 2.21
CA THR A 9 -17.88 -28.57 3.17
C THR A 9 -18.26 -28.14 4.59
N LYS A 10 -18.53 -29.10 5.47
CA LYS A 10 -18.84 -28.84 6.87
C LYS A 10 -17.59 -28.42 7.63
N LEU A 11 -17.72 -27.57 8.65
CA LEU A 11 -16.60 -27.15 9.50
C LEU A 11 -15.88 -28.34 10.13
N SER A 12 -16.59 -29.39 10.51
CA SER A 12 -16.04 -30.64 11.07
C SER A 12 -15.11 -31.39 10.11
N GLU A 13 -15.22 -31.18 8.80
CA GLU A 13 -14.40 -31.84 7.79
C GLU A 13 -13.10 -31.06 7.50
N ILE A 14 -13.02 -29.81 7.96
CA ILE A 14 -11.89 -28.95 7.71
C ILE A 14 -10.79 -29.23 8.74
N ASN A 15 -9.80 -30.01 8.34
CA ASN A 15 -8.61 -30.32 9.11
C ASN A 15 -7.35 -29.73 8.45
N THR A 16 -6.20 -29.84 9.13
CA THR A 16 -4.92 -29.31 8.64
C THR A 16 -4.57 -29.84 7.25
N ARG A 17 -4.79 -31.14 7.00
CA ARG A 17 -4.51 -31.76 5.69
C ARG A 17 -5.41 -31.20 4.57
N PHE A 18 -6.68 -30.90 4.89
CA PHE A 18 -7.60 -30.24 3.96
C PHE A 18 -7.05 -28.85 3.57
N ILE A 19 -6.61 -28.06 4.54
CA ILE A 19 -6.04 -26.72 4.32
C ILE A 19 -4.78 -26.80 3.46
N GLU A 20 -3.87 -27.72 3.72
CA GLU A 20 -2.65 -27.90 2.92
C GLU A 20 -2.96 -28.30 1.47
N ARG A 21 -3.91 -29.22 1.26
CA ARG A 21 -4.37 -29.59 -0.09
C ARG A 21 -4.98 -28.39 -0.81
N TYR A 22 -5.75 -27.57 -0.09
CA TYR A 22 -6.31 -26.35 -0.65
C TYR A 22 -5.20 -25.38 -1.09
N TYR A 23 -4.15 -25.17 -0.29
CA TYR A 23 -3.02 -24.33 -0.70
C TYR A 23 -2.31 -24.87 -1.95
N GLN A 24 -2.11 -26.18 -2.03
CA GLN A 24 -1.52 -26.79 -3.24
C GLN A 24 -2.43 -26.62 -4.46
N SER A 25 -3.74 -26.70 -4.28
CA SER A 25 -4.71 -26.47 -5.36
C SER A 25 -4.68 -25.01 -5.85
N LEU A 26 -4.50 -24.04 -4.93
CA LEU A 26 -4.42 -22.62 -5.29
C LEU A 26 -3.20 -22.33 -6.17
N LEU A 27 -2.04 -22.92 -5.88
CA LEU A 27 -0.83 -22.73 -6.68
C LEU A 27 -0.97 -23.18 -8.14
N LYS A 28 -1.89 -24.12 -8.41
CA LYS A 28 -2.19 -24.63 -9.75
C LYS A 28 -3.26 -23.82 -10.49
N ARG A 29 -3.87 -22.83 -9.83
CA ARG A 29 -4.91 -21.98 -10.45
C ARG A 29 -4.29 -20.79 -11.15
N ARG A 30 -4.91 -20.37 -12.25
CA ARG A 30 -4.52 -19.13 -12.92
C ARG A 30 -4.73 -17.94 -11.99
N ALA A 31 -3.79 -17.01 -12.02
CA ALA A 31 -3.87 -15.78 -11.25
C ALA A 31 -5.10 -14.96 -11.68
N VAL A 32 -5.74 -14.33 -10.70
CA VAL A 32 -6.85 -13.41 -10.99
C VAL A 32 -6.30 -12.17 -11.68
N ILE A 33 -6.79 -11.90 -12.87
CA ILE A 33 -6.43 -10.70 -13.62
C ILE A 33 -7.05 -9.49 -12.90
N ASN A 34 -6.22 -8.50 -12.59
CA ASN A 34 -6.73 -7.25 -12.05
C ASN A 34 -7.59 -6.56 -13.13
N PRO A 35 -8.89 -6.30 -12.88
CA PRO A 35 -9.77 -5.67 -13.86
C PRO A 35 -9.30 -4.29 -14.35
N LEU A 36 -8.50 -3.60 -13.52
CA LEU A 36 -7.96 -2.26 -13.83
C LEU A 36 -6.76 -2.33 -14.78
N ASN A 37 -5.91 -3.35 -14.62
CA ASN A 37 -4.65 -3.44 -15.37
C ASN A 37 -4.73 -4.44 -16.52
N LYS A 38 -5.81 -5.24 -16.61
CA LYS A 38 -6.01 -6.31 -17.63
C LYS A 38 -4.86 -7.31 -17.77
N THR A 39 -3.87 -7.24 -16.88
CA THR A 39 -2.68 -8.10 -16.88
C THR A 39 -2.45 -8.67 -15.49
N SER A 40 -1.92 -9.88 -15.41
CA SER A 40 -1.38 -10.46 -14.19
C SER A 40 0.15 -10.54 -14.33
N ARG A 41 0.88 -10.27 -13.26
CA ARG A 41 2.35 -10.45 -13.22
C ARG A 41 2.75 -11.91 -13.32
N ASN A 42 1.88 -12.81 -12.88
CA ASN A 42 2.12 -14.25 -12.88
C ASN A 42 0.98 -14.96 -13.59
N GLU A 43 1.28 -16.04 -14.27
CA GLU A 43 0.27 -16.90 -14.91
C GLU A 43 -0.58 -17.63 -13.83
N PHE A 44 0.07 -18.08 -12.78
CA PHE A 44 -0.55 -18.82 -11.68
C PHE A 44 -0.56 -18.02 -10.37
N VAL A 45 -1.40 -18.42 -9.44
CA VAL A 45 -1.45 -17.84 -8.08
C VAL A 45 -0.10 -17.98 -7.41
N SER A 46 0.46 -16.86 -6.91
CA SER A 46 1.77 -16.84 -6.26
C SER A 46 1.73 -17.41 -4.85
N SER A 47 2.87 -17.92 -4.38
CA SER A 47 3.03 -18.34 -2.97
C SER A 47 2.78 -17.20 -1.97
N SER A 48 3.02 -15.94 -2.37
CA SER A 48 2.66 -14.77 -1.57
C SER A 48 1.14 -14.66 -1.38
N THR A 49 0.37 -14.83 -2.46
CA THR A 49 -1.10 -14.82 -2.40
C THR A 49 -1.63 -15.95 -1.52
N VAL A 50 -1.05 -17.16 -1.64
CA VAL A 50 -1.45 -18.29 -0.76
C VAL A 50 -1.16 -17.97 0.71
N ARG A 51 -0.06 -17.28 1.01
CA ARG A 51 0.26 -16.82 2.37
C ARG A 51 -0.77 -15.81 2.89
N ASP A 52 -1.24 -14.91 2.05
CA ASP A 52 -2.27 -13.93 2.45
C ASP A 52 -3.62 -14.61 2.66
N VAL A 53 -3.97 -15.61 1.83
CA VAL A 53 -5.13 -16.48 2.06
C VAL A 53 -4.99 -17.23 3.38
N ASN A 54 -3.80 -17.78 3.71
CA ASN A 54 -3.57 -18.44 5.00
C ASN A 54 -3.81 -17.49 6.18
N LYS A 55 -3.32 -16.24 6.12
CA LYS A 55 -3.57 -15.25 7.19
C LYS A 55 -5.07 -15.01 7.40
N LEU A 56 -5.82 -14.85 6.30
CA LEU A 56 -7.25 -14.66 6.35
C LEU A 56 -7.97 -15.86 6.97
N LEU A 57 -7.69 -17.07 6.46
CA LEU A 57 -8.29 -18.31 6.97
C LEU A 57 -7.92 -18.56 8.43
N ARG A 58 -6.66 -18.33 8.82
CA ARG A 58 -6.21 -18.48 10.20
C ARG A 58 -7.01 -17.59 11.14
N ASN A 59 -7.22 -16.31 10.78
CA ASN A 59 -8.00 -15.39 11.59
C ASN A 59 -9.48 -15.80 11.65
N CYS A 60 -10.05 -16.28 10.53
CA CYS A 60 -11.42 -16.76 10.46
C CYS A 60 -11.63 -17.97 11.38
N PHE A 61 -10.75 -18.99 11.27
CA PHE A 61 -10.85 -20.18 12.13
C PHE A 61 -10.50 -19.91 13.59
N GLU A 62 -9.62 -18.94 13.88
CA GLU A 62 -9.40 -18.49 15.25
C GLU A 62 -10.67 -17.92 15.88
N GLN A 63 -11.43 -17.15 15.09
CA GLN A 63 -12.72 -16.64 15.53
C GLN A 63 -13.76 -17.77 15.71
N ALA A 64 -13.75 -18.77 14.82
CA ALA A 64 -14.62 -19.94 14.96
C ALA A 64 -14.31 -20.76 16.22
N VAL A 65 -13.05 -20.88 16.61
CA VAL A 65 -12.65 -21.51 17.89
C VAL A 65 -13.15 -20.68 19.09
N LYS A 66 -13.01 -19.34 19.06
CA LYS A 66 -13.55 -18.47 20.10
C LYS A 66 -15.06 -18.55 20.26
N TRP A 67 -15.77 -18.83 19.18
CA TRP A 67 -17.22 -19.04 19.18
C TRP A 67 -17.62 -20.48 19.45
N GLU A 68 -16.67 -21.35 19.83
CA GLU A 68 -16.91 -22.78 20.13
C GLU A 68 -17.50 -23.59 18.97
N LEU A 69 -17.38 -23.07 17.72
CA LEU A 69 -17.80 -23.78 16.51
C LEU A 69 -16.79 -24.85 16.09
N MET A 70 -15.56 -24.77 16.59
CA MET A 70 -14.45 -25.70 16.35
C MET A 70 -13.59 -25.84 17.59
N GLU A 71 -13.03 -27.02 17.83
CA GLU A 71 -12.12 -27.25 18.97
C GLU A 71 -10.74 -26.63 18.75
N LYS A 72 -10.26 -26.60 17.50
CA LYS A 72 -8.92 -26.12 17.15
C LYS A 72 -8.87 -25.51 15.75
N ASN A 73 -7.96 -24.57 15.59
CA ASN A 73 -7.74 -23.91 14.31
C ASN A 73 -6.88 -24.80 13.37
N PRO A 74 -7.43 -25.27 12.23
CA PRO A 74 -6.73 -26.16 11.31
C PRO A 74 -5.53 -25.51 10.60
N CYS A 75 -5.47 -24.17 10.59
CA CYS A 75 -4.36 -23.43 9.98
C CYS A 75 -3.13 -23.29 10.90
N THR A 76 -3.24 -23.64 12.18
CA THR A 76 -2.15 -23.42 13.15
C THR A 76 -0.88 -24.19 12.78
N HIS A 77 -1.05 -25.43 12.34
CA HIS A 77 0.05 -26.33 11.97
C HIS A 77 0.14 -26.60 10.46
N ALA A 78 -0.67 -25.88 9.65
CA ALA A 78 -0.64 -26.05 8.20
C ALA A 78 0.65 -25.51 7.59
N THR A 79 1.27 -26.31 6.73
CA THR A 79 2.46 -25.93 5.99
C THR A 79 2.10 -24.95 4.86
N VAL A 80 2.55 -23.72 5.00
CA VAL A 80 2.35 -22.68 3.98
C VAL A 80 3.49 -22.71 2.97
N PRO A 81 3.23 -22.63 1.66
CA PRO A 81 4.27 -22.61 0.64
C PRO A 81 5.32 -21.52 0.89
N LYS A 82 6.60 -21.88 0.79
CA LYS A 82 7.71 -20.95 0.96
C LYS A 82 7.66 -19.88 -0.14
N HIS A 83 7.77 -18.63 0.27
CA HIS A 83 7.88 -17.51 -0.65
C HIS A 83 9.34 -17.03 -0.65
N LYS A 84 9.99 -17.10 -1.82
CA LYS A 84 11.27 -16.43 -2.01
C LYS A 84 10.98 -14.98 -2.36
N SER A 85 11.24 -14.09 -1.41
CA SER A 85 11.23 -12.65 -1.68
C SER A 85 12.35 -12.36 -2.68
N GLN A 86 12.02 -11.75 -3.81
CA GLN A 86 13.05 -11.16 -4.66
C GLN A 86 13.63 -9.94 -3.95
N LYS A 87 14.96 -9.90 -3.79
CA LYS A 87 15.61 -8.68 -3.35
C LYS A 87 15.32 -7.60 -4.39
N ARG A 88 14.82 -6.47 -3.93
CA ARG A 88 14.68 -5.28 -4.76
C ARG A 88 16.00 -4.53 -4.73
N ASP A 89 16.41 -4.03 -5.88
CA ASP A 89 17.54 -3.12 -5.93
C ASP A 89 17.14 -1.82 -5.22
N ILE A 90 17.99 -1.42 -4.31
CA ILE A 90 17.85 -0.16 -3.56
C ILE A 90 18.85 0.81 -4.18
N TRP A 91 18.41 2.00 -4.50
CA TRP A 91 19.29 3.04 -5.02
C TRP A 91 20.36 3.38 -3.98
N THR A 92 21.61 3.34 -4.42
CA THR A 92 22.75 3.87 -3.67
C THR A 92 22.79 5.40 -3.80
N ALA A 93 23.62 6.05 -2.99
CA ALA A 93 23.84 7.49 -3.11
C ALA A 93 24.33 7.87 -4.53
N ASP A 94 25.23 7.08 -5.10
CA ASP A 94 25.74 7.32 -6.46
C ASP A 94 24.65 7.19 -7.53
N THR A 95 23.78 6.19 -7.40
CA THR A 95 22.62 6.03 -8.30
C THR A 95 21.67 7.23 -8.19
N LEU A 96 21.44 7.71 -6.96
CA LEU A 96 20.60 8.89 -6.73
C LEU A 96 21.23 10.14 -7.37
N MET A 97 22.51 10.39 -7.12
CA MET A 97 23.22 11.54 -7.68
C MET A 97 23.22 11.52 -9.20
N TYR A 98 23.47 10.35 -9.79
CA TYR A 98 23.38 10.17 -11.25
C TYR A 98 21.94 10.45 -11.75
N ALA A 99 20.93 9.90 -11.13
CA ALA A 99 19.53 10.13 -11.52
C ALA A 99 19.15 11.62 -11.47
N LEU A 100 19.61 12.34 -10.43
CA LEU A 100 19.38 13.78 -10.30
C LEU A 100 20.14 14.60 -11.36
N SER A 101 21.35 14.17 -11.76
CA SER A 101 22.16 14.86 -12.77
C SER A 101 21.56 14.77 -14.18
N VAL A 102 20.90 13.67 -14.52
CA VAL A 102 20.29 13.45 -15.83
C VAL A 102 18.79 13.80 -15.89
N CYS A 103 18.18 14.12 -14.74
CA CYS A 103 16.77 14.49 -14.69
C CYS A 103 16.60 15.95 -15.14
N GLU A 104 15.78 16.18 -16.15
CA GLU A 104 15.47 17.54 -16.65
C GLU A 104 14.19 18.13 -16.03
N ASP A 105 13.31 17.29 -15.47
CA ASP A 105 12.06 17.73 -14.84
C ASP A 105 12.32 18.12 -13.38
N GLU A 106 12.25 19.43 -13.10
CA GLU A 106 12.49 19.98 -11.76
C GLU A 106 11.49 19.45 -10.71
N ARG A 107 10.25 19.14 -11.12
CA ARG A 107 9.25 18.52 -10.24
C ARG A 107 9.68 17.12 -9.82
N LEU A 108 10.21 16.37 -10.78
CA LEU A 108 10.70 15.02 -10.50
C LEU A 108 11.96 15.08 -9.64
N LYS A 109 12.87 16.01 -9.87
CA LYS A 109 14.04 16.24 -9.00
C LYS A 109 13.61 16.51 -7.55
N LEU A 110 12.68 17.44 -7.35
CA LEU A 110 12.15 17.76 -6.03
C LEU A 110 11.49 16.54 -5.38
N ALA A 111 10.66 15.81 -6.13
CA ALA A 111 9.99 14.59 -5.65
C ALA A 111 10.99 13.50 -5.22
N ILE A 112 12.07 13.30 -6.00
CA ILE A 112 13.15 12.35 -5.68
C ILE A 112 13.86 12.80 -4.39
N ASN A 113 14.25 14.07 -4.28
CA ASN A 113 14.92 14.61 -3.10
C ASN A 113 14.06 14.49 -1.83
N LEU A 114 12.78 14.87 -1.89
CA LEU A 114 11.84 14.72 -0.77
C LEU A 114 11.63 13.25 -0.38
N SER A 115 11.46 12.36 -1.38
CA SER A 115 11.26 10.93 -1.12
C SER A 115 12.48 10.32 -0.44
N PHE A 116 13.69 10.69 -0.88
CA PHE A 116 14.93 10.14 -0.37
C PHE A 116 15.27 10.71 1.02
N SER A 117 15.19 12.04 1.19
CA SER A 117 15.54 12.71 2.43
C SER A 117 14.53 12.47 3.55
N CYS A 118 13.24 12.39 3.22
CA CYS A 118 12.17 12.28 4.19
C CYS A 118 11.54 10.89 4.27
N SER A 119 12.01 9.94 3.46
CA SER A 119 11.44 8.57 3.38
C SER A 119 9.92 8.58 3.21
N LEU A 120 9.40 9.46 2.35
CA LEU A 120 7.98 9.62 2.12
C LEU A 120 7.40 8.45 1.32
N ARG A 121 6.22 7.99 1.72
CA ARG A 121 5.43 7.12 0.85
C ARG A 121 4.88 7.91 -0.33
N LEU A 122 4.68 7.27 -1.48
CA LEU A 122 4.15 7.94 -2.67
C LEU A 122 2.85 8.72 -2.39
N GLY A 123 1.95 8.18 -1.59
CA GLY A 123 0.71 8.87 -1.20
C GLY A 123 0.95 10.11 -0.34
N GLU A 124 1.90 10.07 0.57
CA GLU A 124 2.31 11.18 1.42
C GLU A 124 2.96 12.30 0.58
N LEU A 125 3.89 11.94 -0.30
CA LEU A 125 4.54 12.88 -1.22
C LEU A 125 3.51 13.61 -2.11
N LEU A 126 2.59 12.86 -2.73
CA LEU A 126 1.55 13.42 -3.60
C LEU A 126 0.41 14.11 -2.83
N GLY A 127 0.36 13.95 -1.52
CA GLY A 127 -0.60 14.57 -0.62
C GLY A 127 -0.05 15.77 0.15
N LEU A 128 1.24 16.10 -0.04
CA LEU A 128 1.87 17.23 0.62
C LEU A 128 1.27 18.53 0.09
N THR A 129 0.94 19.45 1.00
CA THR A 129 0.35 20.75 0.71
C THR A 129 1.11 21.84 1.46
N TRP A 130 1.08 23.06 0.98
CA TRP A 130 1.86 24.19 1.55
C TRP A 130 1.55 24.49 3.01
N ASP A 131 0.32 24.24 3.47
CA ASP A 131 -0.06 24.38 4.89
C ASP A 131 0.63 23.36 5.81
N CYS A 132 1.34 22.39 5.23
CA CYS A 132 2.09 21.35 5.94
C CYS A 132 3.61 21.56 5.84
N VAL A 133 4.08 22.71 5.35
CA VAL A 133 5.50 22.99 5.11
C VAL A 133 5.88 24.27 5.82
N ASP A 134 6.97 24.22 6.59
CA ASP A 134 7.61 25.40 7.16
C ASP A 134 9.03 25.52 6.59
N ILE A 135 9.18 26.44 5.67
CA ILE A 135 10.44 26.79 5.01
C ILE A 135 10.69 28.31 5.11
N SER A 136 10.26 28.91 6.23
CA SER A 136 10.59 30.30 6.51
C SER A 136 12.11 30.49 6.52
N PRO A 137 12.62 31.65 6.14
CA PRO A 137 14.08 31.97 6.17
C PRO A 137 14.70 31.64 7.52
N GLU A 138 14.01 31.98 8.61
CA GLU A 138 14.43 31.73 9.98
C GLU A 138 14.48 30.21 10.28
N ALA A 139 13.47 29.47 9.83
CA ALA A 139 13.43 28.03 10.03
C ALA A 139 14.54 27.30 9.26
N ILE A 140 14.88 27.78 8.05
CA ILE A 140 15.99 27.24 7.25
C ILE A 140 17.32 27.57 7.92
N GLU A 141 17.53 28.83 8.34
CA GLU A 141 18.76 29.27 9.00
C GLU A 141 19.07 28.44 10.24
N GLU A 142 18.05 28.22 11.06
CA GLU A 142 18.15 27.48 12.32
C GLU A 142 18.05 25.95 12.16
N ASN A 143 18.05 25.42 10.94
CA ASN A 143 17.85 23.97 10.64
C ASN A 143 16.55 23.41 11.24
N ARG A 144 15.49 24.19 11.29
CA ARG A 144 14.16 23.81 11.80
C ARG A 144 13.10 23.69 10.71
N ALA A 145 13.48 23.95 9.44
CA ALA A 145 12.57 23.75 8.30
C ALA A 145 12.02 22.32 8.30
N TYR A 146 10.72 22.14 8.04
CA TYR A 146 10.10 20.82 8.13
C TYR A 146 8.93 20.64 7.15
N VAL A 147 8.59 19.38 6.91
CA VAL A 147 7.30 18.95 6.38
C VAL A 147 6.51 18.20 7.45
N PHE A 148 5.21 18.46 7.51
CA PHE A 148 4.29 17.81 8.43
C PHE A 148 3.39 16.83 7.65
N ILE A 149 3.58 15.55 7.86
CA ILE A 149 2.85 14.50 7.17
C ILE A 149 1.56 14.21 7.95
N ASN A 150 0.45 14.75 7.48
CA ASN A 150 -0.88 14.55 8.05
C ASN A 150 -1.94 14.27 6.97
N LYS A 151 -1.51 14.14 5.71
CA LYS A 151 -2.37 13.89 4.55
C LYS A 151 -1.71 12.89 3.62
N GLU A 152 -2.54 12.17 2.86
CA GLU A 152 -2.08 11.31 1.78
C GLU A 152 -3.02 11.40 0.58
N SER A 153 -2.44 11.35 -0.62
CA SER A 153 -3.21 11.27 -1.86
C SER A 153 -3.41 9.83 -2.25
N GLN A 154 -4.65 9.43 -2.52
CA GLN A 154 -5.01 8.08 -2.92
C GLN A 154 -5.91 8.08 -4.16
N ARG A 155 -5.70 7.12 -5.07
CA ARG A 155 -6.64 6.86 -6.17
C ARG A 155 -7.59 5.76 -5.75
N ILE A 156 -8.88 6.04 -5.76
CA ILE A 156 -9.94 5.09 -5.38
C ILE A 156 -10.97 4.94 -6.50
N ARG A 157 -11.80 3.90 -6.44
CA ARG A 157 -12.97 3.78 -7.32
C ARG A 157 -14.04 4.77 -6.87
N LYS A 158 -14.80 5.32 -7.82
CA LYS A 158 -15.91 6.21 -7.52
C LYS A 158 -16.97 5.55 -6.62
N GLU A 159 -17.22 4.25 -6.86
CA GLU A 159 -18.12 3.43 -6.01
C GLU A 159 -17.63 3.37 -4.56
N SER A 160 -16.30 3.23 -4.36
CA SER A 160 -15.72 3.22 -3.01
C SER A 160 -15.79 4.59 -2.33
N LEU A 161 -15.76 5.69 -3.09
CA LEU A 161 -15.95 7.04 -2.54
C LEU A 161 -17.35 7.18 -1.94
N ASN A 162 -18.37 6.70 -2.65
CA ASN A 162 -19.75 6.74 -2.16
C ASN A 162 -19.92 5.88 -0.90
N ALA A 163 -19.26 4.72 -0.83
CA ALA A 163 -19.30 3.83 0.34
C ALA A 163 -18.56 4.40 1.57
N LEU A 164 -17.59 5.31 1.37
CA LEU A 164 -16.88 5.98 2.46
C LEU A 164 -17.71 7.08 3.14
N ASP A 165 -18.77 7.54 2.48
CA ASP A 165 -19.65 8.65 2.96
C ASP A 165 -18.85 9.88 3.44
N GLY A 166 -17.78 10.20 2.71
CA GLY A 166 -16.88 11.31 3.02
C GLY A 166 -15.95 11.11 4.22
N LYS A 167 -16.00 9.95 4.89
CA LYS A 167 -15.14 9.67 6.04
C LYS A 167 -13.66 9.77 5.67
N ASP A 168 -12.91 10.56 6.45
CA ASP A 168 -11.47 10.82 6.28
C ASP A 168 -11.08 11.48 4.95
N VAL A 169 -12.03 11.88 4.10
CA VAL A 169 -11.79 12.54 2.82
C VAL A 169 -11.75 14.04 3.02
N LEU A 170 -10.62 14.68 2.72
CA LEU A 170 -10.41 16.12 2.85
C LEU A 170 -10.74 16.85 1.54
N LEU A 171 -10.40 16.25 0.40
CA LEU A 171 -10.61 16.82 -0.92
C LEU A 171 -10.78 15.72 -1.97
N VAL A 172 -11.69 15.92 -2.90
CA VAL A 172 -11.84 15.10 -4.10
C VAL A 172 -11.34 15.91 -5.30
N PHE A 173 -10.27 15.44 -5.95
CA PHE A 173 -9.74 16.12 -7.12
C PHE A 173 -10.67 15.94 -8.35
N PRO A 174 -10.89 16.99 -9.12
CA PRO A 174 -11.69 16.90 -10.33
C PRO A 174 -11.06 15.90 -11.32
N THR A 175 -11.90 15.16 -12.03
CA THR A 175 -11.45 14.23 -13.07
C THR A 175 -11.70 14.84 -14.45
N ASN A 176 -10.65 14.94 -15.26
CA ASN A 176 -10.73 15.52 -16.62
C ASN A 176 -11.56 14.66 -17.59
N HIS A 177 -11.84 13.40 -17.27
CA HIS A 177 -12.62 12.50 -18.12
C HIS A 177 -13.79 11.89 -17.34
N LYS A 178 -15.01 12.15 -17.80
CA LYS A 178 -16.27 11.63 -17.23
C LYS A 178 -16.32 10.09 -17.19
N LYS A 179 -15.63 9.40 -18.12
CA LYS A 179 -15.59 7.94 -18.21
C LYS A 179 -14.63 7.25 -17.23
N ASN A 180 -13.86 8.00 -16.43
CA ASN A 180 -12.95 7.37 -15.46
C ASN A 180 -13.74 6.73 -14.32
N SER A 181 -13.51 5.44 -14.10
CA SER A 181 -14.07 4.69 -12.97
C SER A 181 -13.40 5.01 -11.63
N THR A 182 -12.28 5.75 -11.65
CA THR A 182 -11.50 6.11 -10.48
C THR A 182 -11.41 7.62 -10.30
N VAL A 183 -11.17 8.05 -9.07
CA VAL A 183 -10.96 9.44 -8.68
C VAL A 183 -9.77 9.51 -7.73
N ARG A 184 -9.06 10.62 -7.73
CA ARG A 184 -8.01 10.91 -6.76
C ARG A 184 -8.61 11.70 -5.60
N ILE A 185 -8.27 11.32 -4.40
CA ILE A 185 -8.69 12.02 -3.18
C ILE A 185 -7.45 12.41 -2.37
N LEU A 186 -7.59 13.46 -1.58
CA LEU A 186 -6.73 13.79 -0.46
C LEU A 186 -7.47 13.34 0.80
N LYS A 187 -6.80 12.62 1.67
CA LYS A 187 -7.40 12.08 2.88
C LYS A 187 -6.42 12.12 4.06
N THR A 188 -6.94 11.94 5.27
CA THR A 188 -6.11 11.73 6.45
C THR A 188 -5.41 10.37 6.39
N PRO A 189 -4.22 10.21 7.01
CA PRO A 189 -3.55 8.93 7.11
C PRO A 189 -4.41 7.88 7.85
N LYS A 190 -4.19 6.60 7.53
CA LYS A 190 -4.94 5.50 8.12
C LYS A 190 -4.73 5.34 9.63
N THR A 191 -3.58 5.74 10.14
CA THR A 191 -3.21 5.61 11.56
C THR A 191 -2.60 6.89 12.08
N GLU A 192 -2.82 7.21 13.34
CA GLU A 192 -2.21 8.36 14.02
C GLU A 192 -0.68 8.30 13.99
N SER A 193 -0.09 7.10 14.08
CA SER A 193 1.36 6.90 13.99
C SER A 193 1.96 7.28 12.64
N SER A 194 1.15 7.47 11.61
CA SER A 194 1.59 7.98 10.31
C SER A 194 1.74 9.51 10.30
N VAL A 195 1.08 10.21 11.23
CA VAL A 195 1.19 11.67 11.38
C VAL A 195 2.53 11.98 12.04
N ARG A 196 3.36 12.76 11.35
CA ARG A 196 4.72 13.07 11.83
C ARG A 196 5.29 14.32 11.21
N LYS A 197 6.17 14.97 11.96
CA LYS A 197 7.02 16.06 11.49
C LYS A 197 8.37 15.49 11.05
N ILE A 198 8.87 15.93 9.91
CA ILE A 198 10.18 15.54 9.38
C ILE A 198 10.95 16.81 9.07
N PHE A 199 12.10 16.99 9.71
CA PHE A 199 12.97 18.14 9.44
C PHE A 199 13.68 17.96 8.10
N LEU A 200 13.80 19.04 7.36
CA LEU A 200 14.39 19.10 6.02
C LEU A 200 15.88 19.45 6.09
N PRO A 201 16.72 18.77 5.30
CA PRO A 201 18.05 19.32 5.01
C PRO A 201 17.93 20.69 4.34
N LYS A 202 18.83 21.63 4.63
CA LYS A 202 18.83 22.99 4.04
C LYS A 202 18.73 22.97 2.52
N SER A 203 19.45 22.05 1.86
CA SER A 203 19.40 21.91 0.39
C SER A 203 18.00 21.61 -0.14
N VAL A 204 17.25 20.74 0.55
CA VAL A 204 15.89 20.36 0.15
C VAL A 204 14.89 21.47 0.49
N ALA A 205 15.08 22.15 1.62
CA ALA A 205 14.26 23.31 1.98
C ALA A 205 14.43 24.45 0.97
N ASN A 206 15.66 24.76 0.53
CA ASN A 206 15.91 25.75 -0.51
C ASN A 206 15.27 25.36 -1.86
N MET A 207 15.32 24.10 -2.25
CA MET A 207 14.62 23.63 -3.45
C MET A 207 13.10 23.84 -3.39
N LEU A 208 12.49 23.81 -2.20
CA LEU A 208 11.08 24.12 -2.02
C LEU A 208 10.81 25.63 -2.06
N VAL A 209 11.75 26.47 -1.66
CA VAL A 209 11.64 27.94 -1.79
C VAL A 209 11.70 28.37 -3.25
N ASP A 210 12.56 27.72 -4.04
CA ASP A 210 12.77 28.03 -5.48
C ASP A 210 11.62 27.50 -6.36
N TRP A 211 10.72 26.70 -5.79
CA TRP A 211 9.55 26.12 -6.47
C TRP A 211 8.35 27.05 -6.50
#